data_54e38c38f0b6dbbb4affe9767069e2ac
#
_entry.id   54e38c38f0b6dbbb4affe9767069e2ac
#
_cell.length_a   1.000
_cell.length_b   1.000
_cell.length_c   1.000
_cell.angle_alpha   90.00
_cell.angle_beta   90.00
_cell.angle_gamma   90.00
#
_symmetry.space_group_name_H-M   'P 1'
#
loop_
_entity.id
_entity.type
_entity.pdbx_description
1 polymer ?
#
loop_
_entity_poly.entity_id
_entity_poly.type
_entity_poly.pdbx_seq_one_letter_code
_entity_poly.pdbx_strand_id
1 'polypeptide(L)'
;MIRRSIEPYMSTRLHNKGYKLGLPIGGNFELTARCNFDCPMCYVHLKQEDIDAQGRELTAAQWIDIARQARDRGMIFVLLTGGEPFVRKDFFEIYHAMKEMGLMVSINSNGSMLSGEILRKLIEDPPFRVNISLYGGSNETYRSMCGRNAFDQVVENVAALKAAGIDVRLNVSITPHNRQDLQAICRKADELGVHMKMVSYMYPSIRVNGGQFGCGNRLSPAEAASAAVEWDLLRLAPEVFEQRAKSMEEFSLVQERECSVDADEGVGCRAGKTAFWMTWDGRMLPCGMMPYPAVYPLEQGFDRAWDELRAATGQIRLPGKCGSCPKRGACPVCAAVCITETGRFDGVPEYACAMTDETIRQTVRAAKERKVQNED
;
A
#
# COMPACT_ATOMS: atom_id res chain seq x y z
N MET A 1 13.93 -14.19 -9.83
CA MET A 1 13.08 -15.04 -8.95
C MET A 1 11.71 -14.41 -8.85
N ILE A 2 10.67 -15.06 -9.36
CA ILE A 2 9.29 -14.59 -9.33
C ILE A 2 8.91 -14.48 -7.85
N ARG A 3 8.66 -13.25 -7.35
CA ARG A 3 7.94 -13.07 -6.08
C ARG A 3 6.71 -13.96 -6.17
N ARG A 4 6.63 -15.05 -5.42
CA ARG A 4 5.39 -15.79 -5.28
C ARG A 4 4.39 -14.78 -4.71
N SER A 5 3.53 -14.31 -5.59
CA SER A 5 2.41 -13.45 -5.21
C SER A 5 1.63 -14.22 -4.16
N ILE A 6 1.45 -13.62 -2.96
CA ILE A 6 0.55 -14.13 -1.91
C ILE A 6 -0.91 -14.08 -2.40
N GLU A 7 -1.09 -13.52 -3.57
CA GLU A 7 -2.38 -13.35 -4.20
C GLU A 7 -2.91 -14.68 -4.73
N PRO A 8 -4.19 -14.98 -4.47
CA PRO A 8 -4.81 -16.17 -5.03
C PRO A 8 -4.64 -16.23 -6.56
N TYR A 9 -4.30 -17.38 -7.09
CA TYR A 9 -4.12 -17.62 -8.53
C TYR A 9 -5.31 -17.11 -9.36
N MET A 10 -6.52 -17.24 -8.84
CA MET A 10 -7.74 -16.76 -9.49
C MET A 10 -7.76 -15.23 -9.64
N SER A 11 -7.37 -14.47 -8.62
CA SER A 11 -7.29 -12.99 -8.70
C SER A 11 -6.28 -12.55 -9.76
N THR A 12 -5.10 -13.17 -9.79
CA THR A 12 -4.09 -12.90 -10.83
C THR A 12 -4.64 -13.19 -12.23
N ARG A 13 -5.35 -14.30 -12.40
CA ARG A 13 -5.96 -14.68 -13.69
C ARG A 13 -7.05 -13.69 -14.13
N LEU A 14 -7.89 -13.24 -13.19
CA LEU A 14 -8.91 -12.22 -13.46
C LEU A 14 -8.28 -10.89 -13.90
N HIS A 15 -7.25 -10.42 -13.20
CA HIS A 15 -6.54 -9.21 -13.61
C HIS A 15 -5.86 -9.35 -14.98
N ASN A 16 -5.24 -10.49 -15.28
CA ASN A 16 -4.63 -10.73 -16.59
C ASN A 16 -5.68 -10.71 -17.71
N LYS A 17 -6.86 -11.28 -17.47
CA LYS A 17 -7.98 -11.22 -18.42
C LYS A 17 -8.53 -9.80 -18.54
N GLY A 18 -8.74 -9.13 -17.39
CA GLY A 18 -9.21 -7.75 -17.34
C GLY A 18 -8.28 -6.79 -18.09
N TYR A 19 -6.96 -6.97 -17.95
CA TYR A 19 -5.98 -6.19 -18.70
C TYR A 19 -6.18 -6.28 -20.22
N LYS A 20 -6.35 -7.50 -20.75
CA LYS A 20 -6.58 -7.74 -22.17
C LYS A 20 -7.89 -7.13 -22.67
N LEU A 21 -8.92 -7.11 -21.82
CA LEU A 21 -10.26 -6.61 -22.15
C LEU A 21 -10.46 -5.13 -21.78
N GLY A 22 -9.48 -4.49 -21.18
CA GLY A 22 -9.59 -3.11 -20.72
C GLY A 22 -10.53 -2.87 -19.55
N LEU A 23 -10.71 -3.87 -18.67
CA LEU A 23 -11.68 -3.82 -17.58
C LEU A 23 -11.03 -3.37 -16.25
N PRO A 24 -11.72 -2.55 -15.44
CA PRO A 24 -11.33 -2.22 -14.08
C PRO A 24 -11.74 -3.38 -13.15
N ILE A 25 -10.83 -4.28 -12.83
CA ILE A 25 -11.12 -5.42 -11.96
C ILE A 25 -11.17 -5.04 -10.47
N GLY A 26 -10.42 -3.99 -10.08
CA GLY A 26 -10.37 -3.52 -8.69
C GLY A 26 -10.45 -2.00 -8.58
N GLY A 27 -11.16 -1.52 -7.57
CA GLY A 27 -11.24 -0.13 -7.18
C GLY A 27 -10.80 0.09 -5.72
N ASN A 28 -10.06 1.17 -5.45
CA ASN A 28 -9.75 1.60 -4.10
C ASN A 28 -10.49 2.91 -3.84
N PHE A 29 -11.38 2.92 -2.87
CA PHE A 29 -12.27 4.04 -2.56
C PHE A 29 -11.83 4.67 -1.24
N GLU A 30 -11.19 5.82 -1.35
CA GLU A 30 -10.76 6.66 -0.23
C GLU A 30 -11.95 7.52 0.20
N LEU A 31 -12.76 6.99 1.10
CA LEU A 31 -14.07 7.56 1.44
C LEU A 31 -14.00 8.92 2.13
N THR A 32 -12.90 9.20 2.83
CA THR A 32 -12.72 10.41 3.64
C THR A 32 -11.24 10.73 3.84
N ALA A 33 -10.89 12.01 3.96
CA ALA A 33 -9.59 12.45 4.45
C ALA A 33 -9.53 12.58 5.98
N ARG A 34 -10.67 12.50 6.68
CA ARG A 34 -10.73 12.59 8.15
C ARG A 34 -10.22 11.31 8.79
N CYS A 35 -9.53 11.46 9.90
CA CYS A 35 -9.04 10.35 10.73
C CYS A 35 -9.11 10.71 12.21
N ASN A 36 -9.24 9.71 13.06
CA ASN A 36 -9.12 9.85 14.50
C ASN A 36 -7.67 9.69 15.01
N PHE A 37 -6.72 9.43 14.11
CA PHE A 37 -5.26 9.40 14.34
C PHE A 37 -4.58 10.55 13.59
N ASP A 38 -3.39 10.96 14.08
CA ASP A 38 -2.56 12.01 13.47
C ASP A 38 -1.16 11.47 13.18
N CYS A 39 -1.07 10.59 12.17
CA CYS A 39 0.18 9.93 11.82
C CYS A 39 1.05 10.84 10.95
N PRO A 40 2.31 11.15 11.33
CA PRO A 40 3.15 12.11 10.62
C PRO A 40 3.59 11.66 9.21
N MET A 41 3.45 10.36 8.89
CA MET A 41 3.74 9.82 7.56
C MET A 41 2.48 9.65 6.69
N CYS A 42 1.30 10.09 7.15
CA CYS A 42 0.05 9.87 6.44
C CYS A 42 0.02 10.65 5.11
N TYR A 43 -0.47 10.00 4.06
CA TYR A 43 -0.61 10.60 2.73
C TYR A 43 -2.06 10.98 2.38
N VAL A 44 -3.00 10.76 3.33
CA VAL A 44 -4.44 10.99 3.14
C VAL A 44 -4.97 11.99 4.14
N HIS A 45 -4.61 11.83 5.44
CA HIS A 45 -5.20 12.61 6.53
C HIS A 45 -4.96 14.11 6.34
N LEU A 46 -6.06 14.86 6.33
CA LEU A 46 -6.10 16.31 6.28
C LEU A 46 -6.85 16.86 7.49
N LYS A 47 -6.48 18.05 7.93
CA LYS A 47 -7.26 18.82 8.89
C LYS A 47 -8.54 19.31 8.24
N GLN A 48 -9.56 19.60 9.04
CA GLN A 48 -10.86 20.05 8.51
C GLN A 48 -10.74 21.29 7.61
N GLU A 49 -9.90 22.23 8.00
CA GLU A 49 -9.64 23.47 7.23
C GLU A 49 -9.09 23.17 5.82
N ASP A 50 -8.19 22.18 5.70
CA ASP A 50 -7.62 21.77 4.43
C ASP A 50 -8.64 21.01 3.58
N ILE A 51 -9.51 20.20 4.22
CA ILE A 51 -10.61 19.52 3.52
C ILE A 51 -11.56 20.55 2.92
N ASP A 52 -11.98 21.53 3.72
CA ASP A 52 -12.90 22.59 3.29
C ASP A 52 -12.31 23.47 2.16
N ALA A 53 -10.99 23.65 2.17
CA ALA A 53 -10.27 24.40 1.13
C ALA A 53 -10.09 23.61 -0.18
N GLN A 54 -9.98 22.28 -0.12
CA GLN A 54 -9.74 21.44 -1.28
C GLN A 54 -11.02 20.94 -1.96
N GLY A 55 -12.14 20.88 -1.25
CA GLY A 55 -13.40 20.41 -1.81
C GLY A 55 -14.39 19.89 -0.78
N ARG A 56 -15.29 19.02 -1.23
CA ARG A 56 -16.26 18.34 -0.37
C ARG A 56 -16.13 16.85 -0.51
N GLU A 57 -16.24 16.14 0.62
CA GLU A 57 -16.35 14.68 0.59
C GLU A 57 -17.57 14.26 -0.23
N LEU A 58 -17.40 13.20 -1.02
CA LEU A 58 -18.51 12.60 -1.74
C LEU A 58 -19.56 12.06 -0.78
N THR A 59 -20.82 12.23 -1.14
CA THR A 59 -21.97 11.66 -0.42
C THR A 59 -22.02 10.13 -0.59
N ALA A 60 -22.76 9.43 0.29
CA ALA A 60 -23.02 8.01 0.13
C ALA A 60 -23.60 7.68 -1.25
N ALA A 61 -24.59 8.47 -1.69
CA ALA A 61 -25.22 8.28 -3.00
C ALA A 61 -24.22 8.36 -4.17
N GLN A 62 -23.27 9.32 -4.12
CA GLN A 62 -22.23 9.44 -5.15
C GLN A 62 -21.26 8.25 -5.12
N TRP A 63 -20.83 7.79 -3.95
CA TRP A 63 -20.00 6.59 -3.81
C TRP A 63 -20.70 5.34 -4.35
N ILE A 64 -21.98 5.16 -4.02
CA ILE A 64 -22.80 4.05 -4.48
C ILE A 64 -22.99 4.08 -6.01
N ASP A 65 -23.21 5.26 -6.57
CA ASP A 65 -23.37 5.43 -8.01
C ASP A 65 -22.08 5.11 -8.78
N ILE A 66 -20.92 5.61 -8.34
CA ILE A 66 -19.62 5.28 -8.92
C ILE A 66 -19.36 3.76 -8.82
N ALA A 67 -19.66 3.15 -7.67
CA ALA A 67 -19.48 1.72 -7.47
C ALA A 67 -20.34 0.89 -8.44
N ARG A 68 -21.59 1.32 -8.67
CA ARG A 68 -22.50 0.67 -9.62
C ARG A 68 -21.95 0.76 -11.05
N GLN A 69 -21.56 1.95 -11.52
CA GLN A 69 -20.98 2.13 -12.84
C GLN A 69 -19.69 1.31 -13.02
N ALA A 70 -18.80 1.30 -11.99
CA ALA A 70 -17.56 0.53 -12.02
C ALA A 70 -17.83 -0.99 -12.06
N ARG A 71 -18.84 -1.50 -11.30
CA ARG A 71 -19.28 -2.88 -11.34
C ARG A 71 -19.79 -3.25 -12.73
N ASP A 72 -20.63 -2.42 -13.32
CA ASP A 72 -21.20 -2.65 -14.64
C ASP A 72 -20.10 -2.68 -15.72
N ARG A 73 -18.99 -1.96 -15.51
CA ARG A 73 -17.79 -2.02 -16.34
C ARG A 73 -16.88 -3.21 -16.04
N GLY A 74 -17.14 -4.00 -14.99
CA GLY A 74 -16.44 -5.24 -14.67
C GLY A 74 -15.64 -5.25 -13.37
N MET A 75 -15.80 -4.25 -12.49
CA MET A 75 -15.18 -4.27 -11.15
C MET A 75 -15.76 -5.38 -10.30
N ILE A 76 -14.87 -6.12 -9.64
CA ILE A 76 -15.21 -7.24 -8.75
C ILE A 76 -14.74 -6.95 -7.33
N PHE A 77 -13.55 -6.38 -7.19
CA PHE A 77 -12.92 -6.12 -5.90
C PHE A 77 -13.00 -4.62 -5.58
N VAL A 78 -13.44 -4.30 -4.38
CA VAL A 78 -13.38 -2.92 -3.86
C VAL A 78 -12.70 -2.89 -2.50
N LEU A 79 -11.80 -1.93 -2.33
CA LEU A 79 -11.18 -1.62 -1.06
C LEU A 79 -11.72 -0.30 -0.54
N LEU A 80 -12.41 -0.32 0.59
CA LEU A 80 -12.83 0.87 1.31
C LEU A 80 -11.70 1.31 2.24
N THR A 81 -11.28 2.56 2.10
CA THR A 81 -10.17 3.15 2.83
C THR A 81 -10.44 4.65 3.06
N GLY A 82 -9.43 5.41 3.43
CA GLY A 82 -9.50 6.86 3.65
C GLY A 82 -8.43 7.26 4.65
N GLY A 83 -8.70 8.30 5.44
CA GLY A 83 -8.03 8.49 6.72
C GLY A 83 -8.42 7.32 7.63
N GLU A 84 -9.63 7.40 8.22
CA GLU A 84 -10.27 6.23 8.86
C GLU A 84 -11.71 6.12 8.34
N PRO A 85 -12.07 5.07 7.59
CA PRO A 85 -13.39 4.98 6.97
C PRO A 85 -14.55 4.96 7.99
N PHE A 86 -14.33 4.40 9.18
CA PHE A 86 -15.36 4.30 10.22
C PHE A 86 -15.68 5.63 10.94
N VAL A 87 -14.98 6.72 10.66
CA VAL A 87 -15.40 8.06 11.14
C VAL A 87 -16.61 8.60 10.35
N ARG A 88 -16.91 8.00 9.18
CA ARG A 88 -18.11 8.35 8.40
C ARG A 88 -19.35 7.71 9.02
N LYS A 89 -20.36 8.53 9.29
CA LYS A 89 -21.64 8.03 9.83
C LYS A 89 -22.43 7.16 8.84
N ASP A 90 -22.25 7.42 7.54
CA ASP A 90 -22.89 6.72 6.42
C ASP A 90 -22.01 5.56 5.87
N PHE A 91 -20.96 5.14 6.59
CA PHE A 91 -20.09 4.06 6.16
C PHE A 91 -20.85 2.77 5.82
N PHE A 92 -21.74 2.33 6.69
CA PHE A 92 -22.48 1.09 6.49
C PHE A 92 -23.52 1.17 5.37
N GLU A 93 -24.07 2.34 5.08
CA GLU A 93 -24.90 2.55 3.89
C GLU A 93 -24.11 2.25 2.61
N ILE A 94 -22.89 2.82 2.49
CA ILE A 94 -22.00 2.60 1.36
C ILE A 94 -21.57 1.12 1.30
N TYR A 95 -21.18 0.55 2.44
CA TYR A 95 -20.69 -0.82 2.57
C TYR A 95 -21.73 -1.85 2.12
N HIS A 96 -22.95 -1.79 2.70
CA HIS A 96 -24.03 -2.73 2.37
C HIS A 96 -24.45 -2.61 0.91
N ALA A 97 -24.60 -1.39 0.38
CA ALA A 97 -24.93 -1.20 -1.02
C ALA A 97 -23.90 -1.84 -1.97
N MET A 98 -22.61 -1.74 -1.67
CA MET A 98 -21.58 -2.40 -2.47
C MET A 98 -21.60 -3.92 -2.36
N LYS A 99 -21.92 -4.47 -1.18
CA LYS A 99 -22.09 -5.90 -1.00
C LYS A 99 -23.32 -6.43 -1.74
N GLU A 100 -24.44 -5.73 -1.68
CA GLU A 100 -25.66 -6.05 -2.42
C GLU A 100 -25.44 -6.05 -3.94
N MET A 101 -24.52 -5.24 -4.45
CA MET A 101 -24.08 -5.28 -5.83
C MET A 101 -23.24 -6.52 -6.18
N GLY A 102 -22.90 -7.39 -5.22
CA GLY A 102 -22.04 -8.55 -5.41
C GLY A 102 -20.54 -8.24 -5.42
N LEU A 103 -20.11 -7.07 -4.98
CA LEU A 103 -18.69 -6.71 -4.90
C LEU A 103 -18.01 -7.40 -3.71
N MET A 104 -16.78 -7.83 -3.90
CA MET A 104 -15.91 -8.34 -2.84
C MET A 104 -15.27 -7.17 -2.08
N VAL A 105 -15.90 -6.77 -0.98
CA VAL A 105 -15.52 -5.59 -0.20
C VAL A 105 -14.43 -5.93 0.80
N SER A 106 -13.28 -5.26 0.68
CA SER A 106 -12.22 -5.24 1.71
C SER A 106 -12.18 -3.87 2.39
N ILE A 107 -11.67 -3.82 3.62
CA ILE A 107 -11.60 -2.58 4.39
C ILE A 107 -10.17 -2.39 4.88
N ASN A 108 -9.63 -1.17 4.72
CA ASN A 108 -8.42 -0.71 5.42
C ASN A 108 -8.85 0.17 6.60
N SER A 109 -8.34 -0.13 7.80
CA SER A 109 -8.64 0.62 9.02
C SER A 109 -7.40 0.71 9.92
N ASN A 110 -7.35 1.73 10.76
CA ASN A 110 -6.38 1.79 11.86
C ASN A 110 -6.75 0.85 13.03
N GLY A 111 -7.91 0.23 12.98
CA GLY A 111 -8.35 -0.79 13.93
C GLY A 111 -8.92 -0.27 15.25
N SER A 112 -8.78 1.01 15.57
CA SER A 112 -9.15 1.54 16.89
C SER A 112 -10.66 1.64 17.12
N MET A 113 -11.45 1.74 16.06
CA MET A 113 -12.90 1.88 16.13
C MET A 113 -13.67 0.57 15.95
N LEU A 114 -12.98 -0.56 15.76
CA LEU A 114 -13.57 -1.87 15.46
C LEU A 114 -14.10 -2.58 16.72
N SER A 115 -14.96 -1.92 17.47
CA SER A 115 -15.60 -2.42 18.69
C SER A 115 -17.09 -2.10 18.72
N GLY A 116 -17.81 -2.62 19.71
CA GLY A 116 -19.23 -2.31 19.92
C GLY A 116 -20.10 -2.56 18.69
N GLU A 117 -20.83 -1.53 18.27
CA GLU A 117 -21.78 -1.62 17.15
C GLU A 117 -21.07 -1.88 15.80
N ILE A 118 -19.89 -1.29 15.58
CA ILE A 118 -19.14 -1.49 14.33
C ILE A 118 -18.74 -2.96 14.21
N LEU A 119 -18.17 -3.55 15.26
CA LEU A 119 -17.79 -4.95 15.29
C LEU A 119 -19.02 -5.86 15.05
N ARG A 120 -20.14 -5.59 15.74
CA ARG A 120 -21.39 -6.35 15.57
C ARG A 120 -21.86 -6.35 14.12
N LYS A 121 -21.93 -5.18 13.48
CA LYS A 121 -22.34 -5.07 12.07
C LYS A 121 -21.41 -5.79 11.10
N LEU A 122 -20.09 -5.76 11.35
CA LEU A 122 -19.12 -6.51 10.54
C LEU A 122 -19.21 -8.03 10.75
N ILE A 123 -19.66 -8.49 11.92
CA ILE A 123 -19.92 -9.92 12.19
C ILE A 123 -21.23 -10.36 11.50
N GLU A 124 -22.26 -9.54 11.52
CA GLU A 124 -23.56 -9.83 10.89
C GLU A 124 -23.45 -9.89 9.36
N ASP A 125 -22.64 -9.03 8.78
CA ASP A 125 -22.39 -8.99 7.34
C ASP A 125 -20.86 -8.86 7.08
N PRO A 126 -20.11 -9.99 7.11
CA PRO A 126 -18.65 -9.93 7.09
C PRO A 126 -18.08 -9.44 5.75
N PRO A 127 -17.03 -8.59 5.79
CA PRO A 127 -16.29 -8.20 4.60
C PRO A 127 -15.49 -9.37 4.05
N PHE A 128 -15.05 -9.24 2.81
CA PHE A 128 -14.09 -10.19 2.24
C PHE A 128 -12.78 -10.23 3.05
N ARG A 129 -12.35 -9.07 3.59
CA ARG A 129 -11.15 -8.92 4.41
C ARG A 129 -11.11 -7.58 5.15
N VAL A 130 -10.50 -7.57 6.33
CA VAL A 130 -10.09 -6.34 7.02
C VAL A 130 -8.56 -6.29 7.10
N ASN A 131 -7.97 -5.22 6.56
CA ASN A 131 -6.55 -4.94 6.72
C ASN A 131 -6.40 -3.89 7.81
N ILE A 132 -5.66 -4.20 8.86
CA ILE A 132 -5.47 -3.33 10.02
C ILE A 132 -4.04 -2.84 10.05
N SER A 133 -3.86 -1.53 10.24
CA SER A 133 -2.54 -0.94 10.45
C SER A 133 -2.09 -1.17 11.89
N LEU A 134 -1.01 -1.94 12.09
CA LEU A 134 -0.39 -2.11 13.40
C LEU A 134 0.86 -1.23 13.47
N TYR A 135 0.81 -0.18 14.30
CA TYR A 135 1.81 0.88 14.28
C TYR A 135 2.93 0.73 15.31
N GLY A 136 2.87 -0.25 16.21
CA GLY A 136 3.90 -0.46 17.23
C GLY A 136 3.63 -1.69 18.08
N GLY A 137 4.52 -1.95 19.03
CA GLY A 137 4.44 -3.04 20.00
C GLY A 137 3.93 -2.60 21.37
N SER A 138 3.59 -1.31 21.56
CA SER A 138 3.15 -0.75 22.83
C SER A 138 2.29 0.50 22.64
N ASN A 139 1.58 0.92 23.70
CA ASN A 139 0.85 2.18 23.72
C ASN A 139 1.77 3.41 23.62
N GLU A 140 3.00 3.30 24.13
CA GLU A 140 4.00 4.36 24.03
C GLU A 140 4.39 4.61 22.56
N THR A 141 4.70 3.54 21.84
CA THR A 141 5.00 3.62 20.41
C THR A 141 3.81 4.13 19.59
N TYR A 142 2.59 3.68 19.94
CA TYR A 142 1.38 4.19 19.28
C TYR A 142 1.19 5.69 19.51
N ARG A 143 1.48 6.20 20.74
CA ARG A 143 1.44 7.64 21.03
C ARG A 143 2.44 8.41 20.16
N SER A 144 3.67 7.91 20.06
CA SER A 144 4.71 8.52 19.21
C SER A 144 4.35 8.48 17.72
N MET A 145 3.70 7.41 17.27
CA MET A 145 3.43 7.13 15.85
C MET A 145 2.14 7.77 15.34
N CYS A 146 1.10 7.86 16.17
CA CYS A 146 -0.21 8.33 15.73
C CYS A 146 -0.95 9.24 16.74
N GLY A 147 -0.27 9.70 17.77
CA GLY A 147 -0.82 10.62 18.77
C GLY A 147 -1.81 10.00 19.76
N ARG A 148 -1.97 8.67 19.79
CA ARG A 148 -2.98 7.97 20.59
C ARG A 148 -2.41 6.72 21.29
N ASN A 149 -2.92 6.42 22.48
CA ASN A 149 -2.67 5.16 23.19
C ASN A 149 -3.70 4.12 22.73
N ALA A 150 -3.46 3.46 21.63
CA ALA A 150 -4.46 2.59 21.02
C ALA A 150 -3.96 1.15 20.78
N PHE A 151 -2.75 0.78 21.21
CA PHE A 151 -2.19 -0.54 20.95
C PHE A 151 -3.07 -1.66 21.49
N ASP A 152 -3.39 -1.63 22.79
CA ASP A 152 -4.18 -2.69 23.43
C ASP A 152 -5.54 -2.83 22.77
N GLN A 153 -6.23 -1.72 22.53
CA GLN A 153 -7.53 -1.72 21.86
C GLN A 153 -7.47 -2.29 20.45
N VAL A 154 -6.45 -1.94 19.67
CA VAL A 154 -6.28 -2.49 18.31
C VAL A 154 -6.03 -3.99 18.38
N VAL A 155 -5.19 -4.47 19.31
CA VAL A 155 -4.91 -5.89 19.50
C VAL A 155 -6.19 -6.66 19.89
N GLU A 156 -6.98 -6.13 20.84
CA GLU A 156 -8.26 -6.71 21.25
C GLU A 156 -9.24 -6.77 20.08
N ASN A 157 -9.34 -5.70 19.30
CA ASN A 157 -10.22 -5.64 18.12
C ASN A 157 -9.80 -6.63 17.02
N VAL A 158 -8.49 -6.80 16.79
CA VAL A 158 -7.97 -7.84 15.87
C VAL A 158 -8.33 -9.23 16.35
N ALA A 159 -8.15 -9.51 17.65
CA ALA A 159 -8.51 -10.81 18.21
C ALA A 159 -10.02 -11.09 18.09
N ALA A 160 -10.86 -10.09 18.35
CA ALA A 160 -12.31 -10.21 18.23
C ALA A 160 -12.79 -10.49 16.80
N LEU A 161 -12.26 -9.75 15.82
CA LEU A 161 -12.56 -9.98 14.39
C LEU A 161 -12.15 -11.40 13.96
N LYS A 162 -10.96 -11.83 14.38
CA LYS A 162 -10.47 -13.18 14.06
C LYS A 162 -11.32 -14.25 14.71
N ALA A 163 -11.71 -14.11 15.99
CA ALA A 163 -12.59 -15.03 16.68
C ALA A 163 -13.95 -15.15 16.01
N ALA A 164 -14.41 -14.08 15.35
CA ALA A 164 -15.62 -14.08 14.53
C ALA A 164 -15.44 -14.69 13.12
N GLY A 165 -14.26 -15.22 12.78
CA GLY A 165 -13.97 -15.85 11.49
C GLY A 165 -13.73 -14.88 10.33
N ILE A 166 -13.54 -13.59 10.59
CA ILE A 166 -13.22 -12.59 9.56
C ILE A 166 -11.75 -12.71 9.16
N ASP A 167 -11.44 -12.70 7.86
CA ASP A 167 -10.04 -12.65 7.36
C ASP A 167 -9.42 -11.29 7.72
N VAL A 168 -8.50 -11.31 8.68
CA VAL A 168 -7.75 -10.13 9.14
C VAL A 168 -6.31 -10.23 8.67
N ARG A 169 -5.77 -9.11 8.19
CA ARG A 169 -4.34 -8.95 7.88
C ARG A 169 -3.79 -7.70 8.53
N LEU A 170 -2.55 -7.78 8.99
CA LEU A 170 -1.83 -6.64 9.53
C LEU A 170 -0.95 -6.01 8.47
N ASN A 171 -1.05 -4.69 8.34
CA ASN A 171 -0.13 -3.87 7.56
C ASN A 171 0.74 -3.07 8.52
N VAL A 172 2.05 -3.15 8.35
CA VAL A 172 3.04 -2.49 9.20
C VAL A 172 3.91 -1.58 8.36
N SER A 173 3.86 -0.30 8.64
CA SER A 173 4.75 0.70 8.07
C SER A 173 5.84 1.04 9.08
N ILE A 174 7.10 0.80 8.73
CA ILE A 174 8.24 1.10 9.61
C ILE A 174 8.76 2.50 9.33
N THR A 175 8.83 3.30 10.39
CA THR A 175 9.28 4.69 10.40
C THR A 175 10.27 4.89 11.56
N PRO A 176 10.90 6.07 11.73
CA PRO A 176 11.74 6.35 12.89
C PRO A 176 11.04 6.16 14.25
N HIS A 177 9.70 6.28 14.29
CA HIS A 177 8.93 6.21 15.54
C HIS A 177 8.69 4.79 16.06
N ASN A 178 8.79 3.77 15.19
CA ASN A 178 8.48 2.37 15.55
C ASN A 178 9.52 1.36 15.07
N ARG A 179 10.67 1.82 14.55
CA ARG A 179 11.74 0.94 14.06
C ARG A 179 12.20 -0.08 15.11
N GLN A 180 12.31 0.35 16.35
CA GLN A 180 12.74 -0.45 17.50
C GLN A 180 11.73 -1.55 17.86
N ASP A 181 10.47 -1.43 17.45
CA ASP A 181 9.39 -2.36 17.82
C ASP A 181 9.21 -3.50 16.81
N LEU A 182 10.01 -3.58 15.73
CA LEU A 182 9.79 -4.55 14.66
C LEU A 182 9.64 -6.00 15.18
N GLN A 183 10.51 -6.41 16.09
CA GLN A 183 10.44 -7.76 16.68
C GLN A 183 9.20 -7.95 17.56
N ALA A 184 8.83 -6.93 18.37
CA ALA A 184 7.64 -6.97 19.23
C ALA A 184 6.36 -7.05 18.37
N ILE A 185 6.31 -6.30 17.27
CA ILE A 185 5.22 -6.34 16.27
C ILE A 185 5.12 -7.73 15.63
N CYS A 186 6.26 -8.34 15.25
CA CYS A 186 6.29 -9.68 14.70
C CYS A 186 5.73 -10.72 15.69
N ARG A 187 6.23 -10.70 16.93
CA ARG A 187 5.70 -11.60 17.98
C ARG A 187 4.21 -11.43 18.20
N LYS A 188 3.72 -10.18 18.25
CA LYS A 188 2.29 -9.92 18.43
C LYS A 188 1.44 -10.46 17.28
N ALA A 189 1.90 -10.32 16.03
CA ALA A 189 1.21 -10.90 14.88
C ALA A 189 1.16 -12.44 14.94
N ASP A 190 2.24 -13.08 15.40
CA ASP A 190 2.30 -14.53 15.59
C ASP A 190 1.39 -15.01 16.73
N GLU A 191 1.37 -14.31 17.86
CA GLU A 191 0.45 -14.56 18.99
C GLU A 191 -1.02 -14.48 18.53
N LEU A 192 -1.36 -13.49 17.72
CA LEU A 192 -2.68 -13.34 17.15
C LEU A 192 -2.97 -14.36 16.04
N GLY A 193 -1.92 -15.02 15.50
CA GLY A 193 -2.01 -15.93 14.37
C GLY A 193 -2.58 -15.26 13.12
N VAL A 194 -2.21 -14.01 12.84
CA VAL A 194 -2.66 -13.23 11.68
C VAL A 194 -1.51 -12.99 10.71
N HIS A 195 -1.82 -13.03 9.43
CA HIS A 195 -0.84 -12.71 8.41
C HIS A 195 -0.47 -11.23 8.46
N MET A 196 0.84 -10.95 8.41
CA MET A 196 1.36 -9.59 8.46
C MET A 196 2.20 -9.28 7.22
N LYS A 197 2.09 -8.03 6.74
CA LYS A 197 2.92 -7.46 5.69
C LYS A 197 3.61 -6.21 6.21
N MET A 198 4.91 -6.13 6.03
CA MET A 198 5.73 -4.99 6.42
C MET A 198 6.23 -4.22 5.20
N VAL A 199 6.31 -2.91 5.31
CA VAL A 199 6.99 -2.02 4.39
C VAL A 199 7.90 -1.06 5.16
N SER A 200 9.14 -0.91 4.68
CA SER A 200 10.14 0.04 5.23
C SER A 200 10.40 1.22 4.29
N TYR A 201 10.01 1.12 3.02
CA TYR A 201 9.97 2.24 2.11
C TYR A 201 8.69 3.03 2.32
N MET A 202 8.80 4.29 2.78
CA MET A 202 7.68 5.21 2.94
C MET A 202 7.69 6.22 1.81
N TYR A 203 6.55 6.32 1.11
CA TYR A 203 6.37 7.33 0.07
C TYR A 203 6.34 8.73 0.66
N PRO A 204 7.00 9.73 0.04
CA PRO A 204 6.74 11.13 0.34
C PRO A 204 5.24 11.46 0.23
N SER A 205 4.70 12.16 1.24
CA SER A 205 3.25 12.44 1.38
C SER A 205 2.84 13.65 0.54
N ILE A 206 3.10 13.62 -0.76
CA ILE A 206 2.95 14.76 -1.67
C ILE A 206 1.53 15.32 -1.77
N ARG A 207 0.51 14.50 -1.47
CA ARG A 207 -0.90 14.92 -1.52
C ARG A 207 -1.34 15.78 -0.34
N VAL A 208 -0.63 15.68 0.79
CA VAL A 208 -0.94 16.43 2.03
C VAL A 208 0.10 17.51 2.36
N ASN A 209 1.32 17.37 1.86
CA ASN A 209 2.44 18.28 2.19
C ASN A 209 2.69 19.34 1.10
N GLY A 210 1.69 19.72 0.32
CA GLY A 210 1.84 20.76 -0.68
C GLY A 210 2.87 20.47 -1.78
N GLY A 211 3.10 19.18 -2.10
CA GLY A 211 4.01 18.77 -3.18
C GLY A 211 5.49 18.75 -2.81
N GLN A 212 5.84 18.57 -1.56
CA GLN A 212 7.24 18.41 -1.13
C GLN A 212 7.78 17.03 -1.56
N PHE A 213 8.29 16.97 -2.79
CA PHE A 213 8.87 15.76 -3.36
C PHE A 213 10.14 15.34 -2.61
N GLY A 214 10.35 14.03 -2.49
CA GLY A 214 11.53 13.46 -1.83
C GLY A 214 11.56 13.63 -0.30
N CYS A 215 10.63 14.38 0.30
CA CYS A 215 10.55 14.65 1.73
C CYS A 215 9.54 13.75 2.42
N GLY A 216 9.72 13.51 3.71
CA GLY A 216 8.76 12.75 4.51
C GLY A 216 9.32 12.26 5.84
N ASN A 217 8.41 11.82 6.72
CA ASN A 217 8.76 11.19 7.99
C ASN A 217 9.08 9.70 7.73
N ARG A 218 10.33 9.41 7.39
CA ARG A 218 10.81 8.09 7.00
C ARG A 218 12.25 7.83 7.45
N LEU A 219 12.60 6.57 7.52
CA LEU A 219 13.97 6.12 7.78
C LEU A 219 14.93 6.62 6.68
N SER A 220 16.21 6.71 7.00
CA SER A 220 17.26 6.81 5.97
C SER A 220 17.29 5.56 5.08
N PRO A 221 17.85 5.61 3.87
CA PRO A 221 17.98 4.43 3.01
C PRO A 221 18.62 3.22 3.71
N ALA A 222 19.66 3.45 4.50
CA ALA A 222 20.37 2.41 5.23
C ALA A 222 19.51 1.79 6.35
N GLU A 223 18.78 2.58 7.11
CA GLU A 223 17.87 2.11 8.15
C GLU A 223 16.67 1.38 7.58
N ALA A 224 16.12 1.87 6.47
CA ALA A 224 15.02 1.21 5.77
C ALA A 224 15.43 -0.15 5.21
N ALA A 225 16.65 -0.25 4.66
CA ALA A 225 17.27 -1.50 4.25
C ALA A 225 17.49 -2.45 5.44
N SER A 226 18.01 -1.94 6.56
CA SER A 226 18.20 -2.71 7.78
C SER A 226 16.88 -3.30 8.30
N ALA A 227 15.80 -2.51 8.30
CA ALA A 227 14.47 -3.01 8.68
C ALA A 227 13.97 -4.12 7.75
N ALA A 228 14.21 -3.98 6.43
CA ALA A 228 13.83 -5.01 5.46
C ALA A 228 14.62 -6.31 5.63
N VAL A 229 15.91 -6.23 5.90
CA VAL A 229 16.76 -7.40 6.14
C VAL A 229 16.39 -8.09 7.44
N GLU A 230 16.20 -7.35 8.53
CA GLU A 230 15.73 -7.90 9.82
C GLU A 230 14.37 -8.59 9.68
N TRP A 231 13.44 -7.98 8.94
CA TRP A 231 12.16 -8.61 8.61
C TRP A 231 12.34 -9.94 7.90
N ASP A 232 13.20 -10.00 6.88
CA ASP A 232 13.47 -11.23 6.15
C ASP A 232 14.09 -12.31 7.07
N LEU A 233 14.99 -11.93 7.96
CA LEU A 233 15.58 -12.84 8.95
C LEU A 233 14.55 -13.39 9.96
N LEU A 234 13.56 -12.61 10.32
CA LEU A 234 12.49 -13.00 11.25
C LEU A 234 11.39 -13.85 10.60
N ARG A 235 11.20 -13.73 9.28
CA ARG A 235 10.01 -14.28 8.60
C ARG A 235 10.32 -15.33 7.53
N LEU A 236 11.53 -15.41 7.05
CA LEU A 236 11.93 -16.40 6.05
C LEU A 236 12.61 -17.60 6.70
N ALA A 237 12.31 -18.78 6.17
CA ALA A 237 13.10 -19.96 6.50
C ALA A 237 14.59 -19.74 6.12
N PRO A 238 15.56 -20.29 6.87
CA PRO A 238 16.98 -20.07 6.63
C PRO A 238 17.39 -20.30 5.17
N GLU A 239 16.92 -21.37 4.56
CA GLU A 239 17.26 -21.74 3.18
C GLU A 239 16.72 -20.72 2.17
N VAL A 240 15.53 -20.14 2.45
CA VAL A 240 14.92 -19.11 1.60
C VAL A 240 15.69 -17.81 1.71
N PHE A 241 16.13 -17.44 2.92
CA PHE A 241 16.97 -16.28 3.13
C PHE A 241 18.33 -16.42 2.42
N GLU A 242 18.99 -17.58 2.54
CA GLU A 242 20.26 -17.86 1.84
C GLU A 242 20.12 -17.80 0.33
N GLN A 243 19.04 -18.38 -0.23
CA GLN A 243 18.77 -18.28 -1.66
C GLN A 243 18.56 -16.82 -2.10
N ARG A 244 17.86 -16.02 -1.28
CA ARG A 244 17.69 -14.58 -1.51
C ARG A 244 19.04 -13.86 -1.48
N ALA A 245 19.91 -14.18 -0.51
CA ALA A 245 21.23 -13.57 -0.39
C ALA A 245 22.12 -13.89 -1.61
N LYS A 246 22.10 -15.10 -2.12
CA LYS A 246 22.79 -15.46 -3.37
C LYS A 246 22.31 -14.61 -4.55
N SER A 247 21.00 -14.46 -4.72
CA SER A 247 20.44 -13.60 -5.77
C SER A 247 20.86 -12.14 -5.61
N MET A 248 20.97 -11.65 -4.35
CA MET A 248 21.45 -10.29 -4.08
C MET A 248 22.95 -10.14 -4.38
N GLU A 249 23.77 -11.18 -4.10
CA GLU A 249 25.19 -11.19 -4.44
C GLU A 249 25.40 -11.13 -5.96
N GLU A 250 24.60 -11.85 -6.74
CA GLU A 250 24.61 -11.77 -8.21
C GLU A 250 24.36 -10.35 -8.70
N PHE A 251 23.39 -9.61 -8.11
CA PHE A 251 23.15 -8.21 -8.46
C PHE A 251 24.31 -7.28 -8.11
N SER A 252 25.12 -7.61 -7.07
CA SER A 252 26.28 -6.81 -6.68
C SER A 252 27.48 -6.97 -7.64
N LEU A 253 27.55 -8.11 -8.34
CA LEU A 253 28.65 -8.44 -9.26
C LEU A 253 28.42 -7.94 -10.69
N VAL A 254 27.20 -7.55 -11.03
CA VAL A 254 26.91 -7.02 -12.38
C VAL A 254 27.38 -5.58 -12.45
N GLN A 255 28.41 -5.34 -13.28
CA GLN A 255 28.85 -3.98 -13.59
C GLN A 255 27.72 -3.18 -14.21
N GLU A 256 27.66 -1.87 -13.91
CA GLU A 256 26.71 -0.97 -14.58
C GLU A 256 26.96 -1.06 -16.09
N ARG A 257 26.04 -1.72 -16.79
CA ARG A 257 26.01 -1.68 -18.24
C ARG A 257 25.62 -0.25 -18.64
N GLU A 258 26.24 0.27 -19.67
CA GLU A 258 25.78 1.53 -20.28
C GLU A 258 24.30 1.38 -20.56
N CYS A 259 23.49 2.28 -19.95
CA CYS A 259 22.05 2.25 -20.12
C CYS A 259 21.70 2.43 -21.59
N SER A 260 21.15 1.41 -22.23
CA SER A 260 20.49 1.61 -23.50
C SER A 260 19.32 2.57 -23.25
N VAL A 261 19.32 3.70 -23.95
CA VAL A 261 18.30 4.79 -23.83
C VAL A 261 16.89 4.27 -24.21
N ASP A 262 16.79 3.07 -24.76
CA ASP A 262 15.58 2.47 -25.35
C ASP A 262 14.77 1.55 -24.44
N ALA A 263 15.06 1.48 -23.14
CA ALA A 263 14.22 0.70 -22.22
C ALA A 263 12.91 1.46 -21.92
N ASP A 264 11.94 1.34 -22.82
CA ASP A 264 10.59 1.93 -22.72
C ASP A 264 9.74 1.20 -21.67
N GLU A 265 10.12 1.33 -20.39
CA GLU A 265 9.40 0.74 -19.29
C GLU A 265 8.27 1.65 -18.81
N GLY A 266 7.03 1.21 -19.03
CA GLY A 266 5.84 1.88 -18.51
C GLY A 266 5.46 1.43 -17.09
N VAL A 267 4.24 1.75 -16.65
CA VAL A 267 3.69 1.30 -15.38
C VAL A 267 3.63 -0.24 -15.33
N GLY A 268 4.43 -0.86 -14.49
CA GLY A 268 4.56 -2.33 -14.40
C GLY A 268 3.50 -3.06 -13.56
N CYS A 269 2.61 -2.33 -12.87
CA CYS A 269 1.58 -2.88 -11.96
C CYS A 269 0.17 -2.73 -12.55
N ARG A 270 -0.85 -2.93 -11.69
CA ARG A 270 -2.28 -2.83 -12.05
C ARG A 270 -2.82 -1.40 -12.13
N ALA A 271 -2.08 -0.42 -11.63
CA ALA A 271 -2.48 0.98 -11.57
C ALA A 271 -2.84 1.52 -12.96
N GLY A 272 -4.06 2.04 -13.10
CA GLY A 272 -4.60 2.54 -14.38
C GLY A 272 -4.75 1.50 -15.49
N LYS A 273 -4.54 0.22 -15.21
CA LYS A 273 -4.65 -0.90 -16.17
C LYS A 273 -5.82 -1.83 -15.86
N THR A 274 -5.94 -2.24 -14.61
CA THR A 274 -7.02 -3.09 -14.10
C THR A 274 -7.43 -2.70 -12.68
N ALA A 275 -6.84 -1.64 -12.14
CA ALA A 275 -7.19 -1.06 -10.86
C ALA A 275 -7.09 0.46 -10.92
N PHE A 276 -7.88 1.14 -10.11
CA PHE A 276 -7.91 2.59 -9.98
C PHE A 276 -8.04 3.00 -8.51
N TRP A 277 -7.85 4.28 -8.24
CA TRP A 277 -8.00 4.90 -6.93
C TRP A 277 -8.95 6.09 -7.03
N MET A 278 -10.06 6.04 -6.28
CA MET A 278 -10.96 7.17 -6.10
C MET A 278 -10.58 7.91 -4.83
N THR A 279 -10.31 9.19 -4.92
CA THR A 279 -10.05 10.05 -3.77
C THR A 279 -11.36 10.56 -3.16
N TRP A 280 -11.29 10.97 -1.92
CA TRP A 280 -12.43 11.47 -1.14
C TRP A 280 -13.15 12.66 -1.78
N ASP A 281 -12.46 13.45 -2.61
CA ASP A 281 -12.92 14.62 -3.34
C ASP A 281 -13.39 14.32 -4.78
N GLY A 282 -13.44 13.04 -5.18
CA GLY A 282 -14.03 12.60 -6.45
C GLY A 282 -13.08 12.48 -7.63
N ARG A 283 -11.76 12.66 -7.44
CA ARG A 283 -10.77 12.38 -8.49
C ARG A 283 -10.55 10.87 -8.64
N MET A 284 -10.43 10.39 -9.85
CA MET A 284 -9.97 9.04 -10.15
C MET A 284 -8.51 9.07 -10.64
N LEU A 285 -7.65 8.34 -9.93
CA LEU A 285 -6.21 8.27 -10.14
C LEU A 285 -5.79 6.84 -10.50
N PRO A 286 -4.65 6.62 -11.14
CA PRO A 286 -4.12 5.26 -11.33
C PRO A 286 -3.75 4.58 -10.00
N CYS A 287 -3.19 5.35 -9.05
CA CYS A 287 -2.68 4.89 -7.76
C CYS A 287 -2.82 6.00 -6.71
N GLY A 288 -3.10 5.65 -5.45
CA GLY A 288 -3.21 6.61 -4.35
C GLY A 288 -1.95 7.42 -4.04
N MET A 289 -0.78 6.94 -4.51
CA MET A 289 0.50 7.65 -4.37
C MET A 289 0.80 8.58 -5.55
N MET A 290 0.02 8.54 -6.64
CA MET A 290 0.26 9.38 -7.83
C MET A 290 -0.72 10.55 -7.82
N PRO A 291 -0.25 11.83 -7.94
CA PRO A 291 -1.14 12.99 -7.95
C PRO A 291 -1.85 13.18 -9.31
N TYR A 292 -1.31 12.59 -10.36
CA TYR A 292 -1.83 12.62 -11.73
C TYR A 292 -1.36 11.36 -12.50
N PRO A 293 -1.97 11.04 -13.67
CA PRO A 293 -3.13 11.69 -14.25
C PRO A 293 -4.37 11.57 -13.35
N ALA A 294 -5.26 12.54 -13.42
CA ALA A 294 -6.51 12.56 -12.69
C ALA A 294 -7.67 12.78 -13.67
N VAL A 295 -8.75 12.05 -13.46
CA VAL A 295 -10.02 12.18 -14.23
C VAL A 295 -11.20 12.26 -13.26
N TYR A 296 -12.36 12.70 -13.73
CA TYR A 296 -13.50 13.06 -12.88
C TYR A 296 -14.77 12.28 -13.29
N PRO A 297 -14.96 11.04 -12.79
CA PRO A 297 -16.07 10.20 -13.21
C PRO A 297 -17.46 10.76 -12.87
N LEU A 298 -17.60 11.62 -11.85
CA LEU A 298 -18.86 12.28 -11.55
C LEU A 298 -19.28 13.32 -12.61
N GLU A 299 -18.33 13.86 -13.36
CA GLU A 299 -18.58 14.89 -14.39
C GLU A 299 -18.81 14.26 -15.76
N GLN A 300 -18.05 13.21 -16.09
CA GLN A 300 -18.00 12.68 -17.46
C GLN A 300 -18.51 11.23 -17.58
N GLY A 301 -18.95 10.62 -16.47
CA GLY A 301 -19.32 9.21 -16.39
C GLY A 301 -18.09 8.30 -16.21
N PHE A 302 -18.32 7.16 -15.56
CA PHE A 302 -17.24 6.23 -15.21
C PHE A 302 -16.53 5.64 -16.42
N ASP A 303 -17.27 5.22 -17.44
CA ASP A 303 -16.70 4.56 -18.63
C ASP A 303 -15.68 5.44 -19.35
N ARG A 304 -16.08 6.69 -19.62
CA ARG A 304 -15.20 7.66 -20.27
C ARG A 304 -13.99 7.99 -19.39
N ALA A 305 -14.21 8.22 -18.10
CA ALA A 305 -13.14 8.49 -17.15
C ALA A 305 -12.14 7.31 -17.07
N TRP A 306 -12.65 6.08 -17.03
CA TRP A 306 -11.80 4.90 -17.03
C TRP A 306 -10.94 4.75 -18.29
N ASP A 307 -11.53 4.92 -19.47
CA ASP A 307 -10.81 4.80 -20.72
C ASP A 307 -9.75 5.92 -20.88
N GLU A 308 -10.06 7.13 -20.46
CA GLU A 308 -9.13 8.27 -20.41
C GLU A 308 -7.97 8.01 -19.44
N LEU A 309 -8.27 7.55 -18.22
CA LEU A 309 -7.25 7.21 -17.21
C LEU A 309 -6.30 6.12 -17.74
N ARG A 310 -6.84 5.10 -18.38
CA ARG A 310 -6.03 4.01 -18.98
C ARG A 310 -5.12 4.55 -20.07
N ALA A 311 -5.63 5.36 -20.97
CA ALA A 311 -4.87 5.96 -22.06
C ALA A 311 -3.74 6.84 -21.51
N ALA A 312 -4.04 7.73 -20.56
CA ALA A 312 -3.06 8.60 -19.91
C ALA A 312 -2.00 7.80 -19.15
N THR A 313 -2.41 6.76 -18.40
CA THR A 313 -1.46 5.88 -17.68
C THR A 313 -0.55 5.12 -18.66
N GLY A 314 -1.05 4.75 -19.81
CA GLY A 314 -0.28 4.10 -20.88
C GLY A 314 0.84 4.96 -21.46
N GLN A 315 0.78 6.27 -21.30
CA GLN A 315 1.82 7.22 -21.73
C GLN A 315 2.92 7.45 -20.70
N ILE A 316 2.74 6.97 -19.46
CA ILE A 316 3.76 7.13 -18.39
C ILE A 316 4.96 6.27 -18.75
N ARG A 317 6.15 6.88 -18.68
CA ARG A 317 7.44 6.20 -18.87
C ARG A 317 8.30 6.39 -17.63
N LEU A 318 8.97 5.32 -17.23
CA LEU A 318 9.96 5.33 -16.15
C LEU A 318 11.32 5.79 -16.69
N PRO A 319 12.28 6.16 -15.82
CA PRO A 319 13.61 6.52 -16.27
C PRO A 319 14.25 5.38 -17.08
N GLY A 320 14.79 5.64 -18.25
CA GLY A 320 15.49 4.64 -19.07
C GLY A 320 16.61 3.92 -18.31
N LYS A 321 17.32 4.65 -17.45
CA LYS A 321 18.31 4.08 -16.51
C LYS A 321 17.72 2.97 -15.60
N CYS A 322 16.46 3.04 -15.21
CA CYS A 322 15.82 2.03 -14.36
C CYS A 322 15.47 0.76 -15.13
N GLY A 323 15.08 0.88 -16.40
CA GLY A 323 14.74 -0.27 -17.25
C GLY A 323 15.92 -1.20 -17.54
N SER A 324 17.12 -0.63 -17.71
CA SER A 324 18.37 -1.38 -17.95
C SER A 324 19.19 -1.65 -16.68
N CYS A 325 18.71 -1.22 -15.51
CA CYS A 325 19.45 -1.35 -14.25
C CYS A 325 19.61 -2.82 -13.84
N PRO A 326 20.84 -3.30 -13.62
CA PRO A 326 21.07 -4.68 -13.21
C PRO A 326 20.44 -5.04 -11.87
N LYS A 327 20.23 -4.04 -10.99
CA LYS A 327 19.61 -4.19 -9.67
C LYS A 327 18.07 -4.10 -9.73
N ARG A 328 17.49 -4.00 -10.93
CA ARG A 328 16.02 -3.81 -11.13
C ARG A 328 15.18 -4.85 -10.39
N GLY A 329 15.65 -6.09 -10.33
CA GLY A 329 14.97 -7.20 -9.64
C GLY A 329 14.89 -7.07 -8.11
N ALA A 330 15.77 -6.28 -7.51
CA ALA A 330 15.80 -5.98 -6.07
C ALA A 330 15.19 -4.62 -5.72
N CYS A 331 15.00 -3.74 -6.72
CA CYS A 331 14.60 -2.34 -6.53
C CYS A 331 13.06 -2.19 -6.42
N PRO A 332 12.54 -1.39 -5.47
CA PRO A 332 11.11 -1.11 -5.35
C PRO A 332 10.60 -0.09 -6.37
N VAL A 333 11.44 0.37 -7.31
CA VAL A 333 11.07 1.44 -8.25
C VAL A 333 9.79 1.15 -9.03
N CYS A 334 8.91 2.14 -9.08
CA CYS A 334 7.69 2.18 -9.89
C CYS A 334 7.33 3.63 -10.20
N ALA A 335 6.31 3.85 -11.02
CA ALA A 335 5.86 5.20 -11.37
C ALA A 335 5.55 6.08 -10.14
N ALA A 336 4.92 5.49 -9.10
CA ALA A 336 4.64 6.21 -7.86
C ALA A 336 5.91 6.58 -7.09
N VAL A 337 6.91 5.70 -7.03
CA VAL A 337 8.22 6.02 -6.43
C VAL A 337 8.88 7.15 -7.19
N CYS A 338 8.96 7.09 -8.51
CA CYS A 338 9.59 8.14 -9.30
C CYS A 338 8.93 9.51 -9.08
N ILE A 339 7.59 9.58 -9.21
CA ILE A 339 6.88 10.87 -9.10
C ILE A 339 6.96 11.45 -7.68
N THR A 340 6.84 10.63 -6.64
CA THR A 340 6.88 11.12 -5.26
C THR A 340 8.26 11.56 -4.81
N GLU A 341 9.32 10.94 -5.35
CA GLU A 341 10.70 11.32 -5.04
C GLU A 341 11.18 12.55 -5.82
N THR A 342 10.80 12.66 -7.08
CA THR A 342 11.45 13.59 -8.02
C THR A 342 10.51 14.63 -8.62
N GLY A 343 9.20 14.49 -8.45
CA GLY A 343 8.21 15.31 -9.13
C GLY A 343 7.97 14.90 -10.60
N ARG A 344 8.64 13.86 -11.11
CA ARG A 344 8.57 13.39 -12.51
C ARG A 344 8.51 11.88 -12.58
N PHE A 345 7.77 11.33 -13.54
CA PHE A 345 7.72 9.89 -13.75
C PHE A 345 9.02 9.30 -14.31
N ASP A 346 9.74 10.08 -15.09
CA ASP A 346 11.04 9.75 -15.70
C ASP A 346 12.24 10.20 -14.86
N GLY A 347 12.01 10.72 -13.64
CA GLY A 347 13.04 11.07 -12.68
C GLY A 347 13.61 9.84 -11.96
N VAL A 348 14.93 9.77 -11.81
CA VAL A 348 15.61 8.69 -11.09
C VAL A 348 15.43 8.87 -9.59
N PRO A 349 14.80 7.93 -8.86
CA PRO A 349 14.55 8.07 -7.42
C PRO A 349 15.79 7.66 -6.62
N GLU A 350 16.70 8.58 -6.35
CA GLU A 350 17.98 8.32 -5.69
C GLU A 350 17.85 7.64 -4.32
N TYR A 351 16.82 7.99 -3.54
CA TYR A 351 16.54 7.30 -2.29
C TYR A 351 16.30 5.80 -2.50
N ALA A 352 15.51 5.43 -3.50
CA ALA A 352 15.23 4.03 -3.81
C ALA A 352 16.48 3.30 -4.32
N CYS A 353 17.35 3.98 -5.07
CA CYS A 353 18.64 3.45 -5.49
C CYS A 353 19.53 3.16 -4.28
N ALA A 354 19.72 4.14 -3.38
CA ALA A 354 20.53 3.99 -2.17
C ALA A 354 19.98 2.90 -1.24
N MET A 355 18.63 2.83 -1.05
CA MET A 355 18.00 1.78 -0.25
C MET A 355 18.22 0.40 -0.87
N THR A 356 18.19 0.29 -2.20
CA THR A 356 18.45 -0.98 -2.90
C THR A 356 19.88 -1.44 -2.69
N ASP A 357 20.86 -0.56 -2.86
CA ASP A 357 22.28 -0.85 -2.65
C ASP A 357 22.55 -1.31 -1.22
N GLU A 358 21.99 -0.63 -0.25
CA GLU A 358 22.08 -0.99 1.15
C GLU A 358 21.39 -2.35 1.44
N THR A 359 20.22 -2.61 0.86
CA THR A 359 19.51 -3.89 1.04
C THR A 359 20.35 -5.05 0.50
N ILE A 360 20.94 -4.90 -0.69
CA ILE A 360 21.84 -5.91 -1.28
C ILE A 360 23.03 -6.15 -0.34
N ARG A 361 23.75 -5.08 0.02
CA ARG A 361 24.94 -5.15 0.87
C ARG A 361 24.67 -5.82 2.23
N GLN A 362 23.60 -5.39 2.91
CA GLN A 362 23.25 -5.87 4.25
C GLN A 362 22.72 -7.31 4.20
N THR A 363 21.95 -7.70 3.18
CA THR A 363 21.48 -9.09 3.01
C THR A 363 22.64 -10.07 2.82
N VAL A 364 23.61 -9.72 1.95
CA VAL A 364 24.79 -10.54 1.70
C VAL A 364 25.65 -10.67 2.97
N ARG A 365 25.84 -9.56 3.70
CA ARG A 365 26.58 -9.57 4.96
C ARG A 365 25.93 -10.47 6.00
N ALA A 366 24.61 -10.31 6.23
CA ALA A 366 23.87 -11.12 7.20
C ALA A 366 23.94 -12.64 6.89
N ALA A 367 23.91 -13.01 5.62
CA ALA A 367 24.04 -14.41 5.22
C ALA A 367 25.46 -14.98 5.52
N LYS A 368 26.51 -14.18 5.34
CA LYS A 368 27.89 -14.59 5.68
C LYS A 368 28.06 -14.76 7.19
N GLU A 369 27.56 -13.83 7.99
CA GLU A 369 27.62 -13.90 9.46
C GLU A 369 26.89 -15.12 10.00
N ARG A 370 25.72 -15.50 9.45
CA ARG A 370 25.00 -16.73 9.85
C ARG A 370 25.75 -18.02 9.51
N LYS A 371 26.48 -18.08 8.42
CA LYS A 371 27.26 -19.26 8.06
C LYS A 371 28.38 -19.51 9.07
N VAL A 372 29.08 -18.45 9.46
CA VAL A 372 30.15 -18.57 10.48
C VAL A 372 29.59 -19.06 11.80
N GLN A 373 28.42 -18.55 12.24
CA GLN A 373 27.78 -18.98 13.48
C GLN A 373 27.26 -20.43 13.49
N ASN A 374 27.02 -21.02 12.33
CA ASN A 374 26.58 -22.43 12.19
C ASN A 374 27.75 -23.42 12.03
N GLU A 375 28.98 -22.95 11.81
CA GLU A 375 30.19 -23.74 11.69
C GLU A 375 30.96 -23.84 13.01
N ASP A 376 30.66 -22.98 13.98
CA ASP A 376 31.14 -23.01 15.40
C ASP A 376 30.14 -23.80 16.28
#